data_019aef8a8f45869b4d3f0c007fcd43df
#
_entry.id   019aef8a8f45869b4d3f0c007fcd43df
#
_cell.length_a   1.000
_cell.length_b   1.000
_cell.length_c   1.000
_cell.angle_alpha   90.00
_cell.angle_beta   90.00
_cell.angle_gamma   90.00
#
_symmetry.space_group_name_H-M   'P 1'
#
loop_
_entity.id
_entity.type
_entity.pdbx_description
1 polymer ?
#
loop_
_entity_poly.entity_id
_entity_poly.type
_entity_poly.pdbx_seq_one_letter_code
_entity_poly.pdbx_strand_id
1 'polypeptide(L)'
;MIDLLYFAWVRERIGLPRERVETSAATVADLVAELSAREERYELAFADLASLRVALDQELSSFDAPLAGVREVAFFPPMTGG
;
A
#
# COMPACT_ATOMS: atom_id res chain seq x y z
N MET A 1 8.61 -11.90 -3.71
CA MET A 1 8.01 -10.77 -4.43
C MET A 1 6.56 -10.60 -4.05
N ILE A 2 6.11 -9.37 -3.99
CA ILE A 2 4.73 -9.07 -3.61
C ILE A 2 4.14 -8.12 -4.64
N ASP A 3 2.87 -8.32 -4.99
CA ASP A 3 2.17 -7.45 -5.93
C ASP A 3 1.52 -6.32 -5.16
N LEU A 4 1.73 -5.09 -5.63
CA LEU A 4 1.12 -3.89 -5.05
C LEU A 4 0.09 -3.36 -6.03
N LEU A 5 -1.10 -3.05 -5.54
CA LEU A 5 -2.18 -2.49 -6.34
C LEU A 5 -2.55 -1.13 -5.77
N TYR A 6 -2.71 -0.18 -6.65
CA TYR A 6 -3.02 1.20 -6.26
C TYR A 6 -4.32 1.63 -6.92
N PHE A 7 -5.21 2.24 -6.14
CA PHE A 7 -6.52 2.65 -6.64
C PHE A 7 -6.77 4.13 -6.41
N ALA A 8 -7.63 4.70 -7.23
CA ALA A 8 -8.09 6.08 -7.11
C ALA A 8 -6.92 7.07 -7.05
N TRP A 9 -6.95 8.03 -6.11
CA TRP A 9 -5.91 9.04 -6.04
C TRP A 9 -4.53 8.48 -5.67
N VAL A 10 -4.48 7.33 -5.02
CA VAL A 10 -3.20 6.68 -4.70
C VAL A 10 -2.49 6.31 -6.01
N ARG A 11 -3.24 5.72 -6.93
CA ARG A 11 -2.71 5.37 -8.24
C ARG A 11 -2.22 6.60 -9.00
N GLU A 12 -2.98 7.68 -8.92
CA GLU A 12 -2.60 8.92 -9.62
C GLU A 12 -1.31 9.52 -9.05
N ARG A 13 -1.15 9.49 -7.73
CA ARG A 13 0.05 10.05 -7.11
C ARG A 13 1.29 9.21 -7.34
N ILE A 14 1.13 7.89 -7.31
CA ILE A 14 2.26 6.99 -7.54
C ILE A 14 2.57 6.89 -9.03
N GLY A 15 1.55 6.98 -9.87
CA GLY A 15 1.72 6.96 -11.32
C GLY A 15 1.65 5.57 -11.94
N LEU A 16 1.29 4.55 -11.15
CA LEU A 16 1.18 3.18 -11.61
C LEU A 16 -0.09 2.56 -11.06
N PRO A 17 -0.78 1.71 -11.84
CA PRO A 17 -1.94 0.98 -11.31
C PRO A 17 -1.53 -0.21 -10.47
N ARG A 18 -0.37 -0.79 -10.76
CA ARG A 18 0.15 -1.94 -10.02
C ARG A 18 1.63 -2.09 -10.29
N GLU A 19 2.30 -2.76 -9.40
CA GLU A 19 3.71 -3.11 -9.58
C GLU A 19 4.06 -4.29 -8.69
N ARG A 20 5.15 -4.95 -9.05
CA ARG A 20 5.66 -6.04 -8.24
C ARG A 20 6.97 -5.59 -7.60
N VAL A 21 7.08 -5.76 -6.30
CA VAL A 21 8.28 -5.34 -5.59
C VAL A 21 8.87 -6.48 -4.78
N GLU A 22 10.18 -6.42 -4.59
CA GLU A 22 10.88 -7.32 -3.71
C GLU A 22 11.01 -6.61 -2.37
N THR A 23 10.59 -7.25 -1.30
CA THR A 23 10.64 -6.64 0.02
C THR A 23 10.85 -7.69 1.10
N SER A 24 11.48 -7.27 2.18
CA SER A 24 11.63 -8.08 3.39
C SER A 24 10.86 -7.45 4.54
N ALA A 25 9.98 -6.51 4.26
CA ALA A 25 9.20 -5.84 5.28
C ALA A 25 8.36 -6.84 6.07
N ALA A 26 8.30 -6.67 7.38
CA ALA A 26 7.57 -7.58 8.25
C ALA A 26 6.07 -7.26 8.30
N THR A 27 5.72 -5.99 8.20
CA THR A 27 4.34 -5.52 8.25
C THR A 27 4.05 -4.57 7.10
N VAL A 28 2.76 -4.27 6.90
CA VAL A 28 2.35 -3.30 5.89
C VAL A 28 2.99 -1.93 6.17
N ALA A 29 3.00 -1.51 7.44
CA ALA A 29 3.62 -0.24 7.82
C ALA A 29 5.10 -0.19 7.45
N ASP A 30 5.81 -1.29 7.65
CA ASP A 30 7.23 -1.38 7.27
C ASP A 30 7.40 -1.28 5.76
N LEU A 31 6.50 -1.89 5.00
CA LEU A 31 6.52 -1.81 3.55
C LEU A 31 6.31 -0.37 3.09
N VAL A 32 5.34 0.32 3.69
CA VAL A 32 5.08 1.73 3.37
C VAL A 32 6.30 2.58 3.66
N ALA A 33 6.97 2.36 4.80
CA ALA A 33 8.18 3.08 5.15
C ALA A 33 9.29 2.83 4.14
N GLU A 34 9.44 1.58 3.71
CA GLU A 34 10.44 1.20 2.73
C GLU A 34 10.19 1.90 1.38
N LEU A 35 8.94 1.89 0.91
CA LEU A 35 8.58 2.56 -0.34
C LEU A 35 8.78 4.08 -0.23
N SER A 36 8.38 4.66 0.88
CA SER A 36 8.51 6.11 1.09
C SER A 36 9.96 6.56 1.10
N ALA A 37 10.86 5.71 1.58
CA ALA A 37 12.28 6.01 1.57
C ALA A 37 12.91 5.86 0.18
N ARG A 38 12.23 5.16 -0.72
CA ARG A 38 12.72 4.86 -2.04
C ARG A 38 12.54 6.03 -3.02
N GLU A 39 11.34 6.62 -3.03
CA GLU A 39 11.02 7.72 -3.93
C GLU A 39 10.00 8.65 -3.29
N GLU A 40 10.10 9.93 -3.64
CA GLU A 40 9.21 10.96 -3.11
C GLU A 40 7.73 10.70 -3.44
N ARG A 41 7.45 10.13 -4.60
CA ARG A 41 6.05 9.86 -4.98
C ARG A 41 5.35 8.93 -3.98
N TYR A 42 6.07 7.98 -3.41
CA TYR A 42 5.52 7.10 -2.37
C TYR A 42 5.36 7.85 -1.06
N GLU A 43 6.34 8.66 -0.71
CA GLU A 43 6.26 9.48 0.50
C GLU A 43 5.03 10.38 0.47
N LEU A 44 4.77 11.02 -0.66
CA LEU A 44 3.62 11.89 -0.82
C LEU A 44 2.30 11.12 -0.81
N ALA A 45 2.25 9.96 -1.48
CA ALA A 45 1.04 9.16 -1.54
C ALA A 45 0.68 8.58 -0.16
N PHE A 46 1.67 8.26 0.65
CA PHE A 46 1.47 7.64 1.95
C PHE A 46 1.63 8.60 3.13
N ALA A 47 1.64 9.90 2.87
CA ALA A 47 1.85 10.89 3.92
C ALA A 47 0.77 10.87 5.00
N ASP A 48 -0.45 10.51 4.66
CA ASP A 48 -1.57 10.43 5.60
C ASP A 48 -2.21 9.06 5.53
N LEU A 49 -1.72 8.13 6.34
CA LEU A 49 -2.25 6.77 6.35
C LEU A 49 -3.68 6.68 6.87
N ALA A 50 -4.13 7.68 7.62
CA ALA A 50 -5.52 7.71 8.10
C ALA A 50 -6.50 7.86 6.93
N SER A 51 -6.04 8.40 5.81
CA SER A 51 -6.83 8.57 4.60
C SER A 51 -6.76 7.36 3.68
N LEU A 52 -6.16 6.28 4.13
CA LEU A 52 -5.96 5.08 3.33
C LEU A 52 -6.50 3.84 4.00
N ARG A 53 -6.80 2.86 3.16
CA ARG A 53 -7.15 1.52 3.60
C ARG A 53 -6.26 0.54 2.86
N VAL A 54 -6.09 -0.63 3.43
CA VAL A 54 -5.25 -1.67 2.85
C VAL A 54 -5.98 -3.00 2.87
N ALA A 55 -5.80 -3.77 1.81
CA ALA A 55 -6.31 -5.13 1.73
C ALA A 55 -5.16 -6.07 1.42
N LEU A 56 -5.10 -7.18 2.13
CA LEU A 56 -4.08 -8.20 1.92
C LEU A 56 -4.75 -9.42 1.31
N ASP A 57 -4.30 -9.83 0.12
CA ASP A 57 -4.89 -10.94 -0.62
C ASP A 57 -6.41 -10.78 -0.71
N GLN A 58 -6.85 -9.55 -1.02
CA GLN A 58 -8.25 -9.18 -1.23
C GLN A 58 -9.11 -9.14 0.04
N GLU A 59 -8.49 -9.19 1.21
CA GLU A 59 -9.19 -9.05 2.49
C GLU A 59 -8.78 -7.75 3.18
N LEU A 60 -9.76 -6.98 3.61
CA LEU A 60 -9.51 -5.74 4.34
C LEU A 60 -8.66 -6.03 5.58
N SER A 61 -7.62 -5.24 5.77
CA SER A 61 -6.67 -5.46 6.84
C SER A 61 -6.23 -4.13 7.46
N SER A 62 -5.12 -4.13 8.15
CA SER A 62 -4.58 -2.94 8.79
C SER A 62 -3.11 -2.77 8.46
N PHE A 63 -2.59 -1.57 8.73
CA PHE A 63 -1.18 -1.30 8.47
C PHE A 63 -0.25 -2.05 9.42
N ASP A 64 -0.77 -2.56 10.54
CA ASP A 64 0.02 -3.36 11.48
C ASP A 64 0.05 -4.83 11.11
N ALA A 65 -0.71 -5.24 10.10
CA ALA A 65 -0.81 -6.64 9.74
C ALA A 65 0.51 -7.18 9.20
N PRO A 66 0.85 -8.43 9.53
CA PRO A 66 2.08 -9.04 9.03
C PRO A 66 1.96 -9.40 7.55
N LEU A 67 3.08 -9.33 6.84
CA LEU A 67 3.14 -9.66 5.43
C LEU A 67 3.56 -11.11 5.16
N ALA A 68 3.82 -11.90 6.18
CA ALA A 68 4.22 -13.28 5.99
C ALA A 68 3.15 -14.05 5.20
N GLY A 69 3.56 -14.61 4.06
CA GLY A 69 2.66 -15.37 3.20
C GLY A 69 1.73 -14.54 2.32
N VAL A 70 1.75 -13.22 2.44
CA VAL A 70 0.91 -12.34 1.64
C VAL A 70 1.48 -12.20 0.23
N ARG A 71 0.62 -12.28 -0.78
CA ARG A 71 1.02 -12.16 -2.18
C ARG A 71 0.66 -10.81 -2.78
N GLU A 72 -0.40 -10.18 -2.28
CA GLU A 72 -0.92 -8.95 -2.86
C GLU A 72 -1.31 -7.97 -1.78
N VAL A 73 -0.91 -6.71 -1.96
CA VAL A 73 -1.29 -5.62 -1.06
C VAL A 73 -1.96 -4.54 -1.90
N ALA A 74 -3.20 -4.21 -1.58
CA ALA A 74 -3.93 -3.16 -2.28
C ALA A 74 -4.08 -1.95 -1.37
N PHE A 75 -3.78 -0.78 -1.92
CA PHE A 75 -3.94 0.50 -1.22
C PHE A 75 -5.04 1.29 -1.90
N PHE A 76 -5.99 1.77 -1.12
CA PHE A 76 -7.13 2.51 -1.65
C PHE A 76 -7.66 3.49 -0.61
N PRO A 77 -8.36 4.55 -1.06
CA PRO A 77 -8.96 5.48 -0.10
C PRO A 77 -10.17 4.86 0.56
N PRO A 78 -10.57 5.35 1.74
CA PRO A 78 -11.77 4.86 2.39
C PRO A 78 -12.98 5.03 1.48
N MET A 79 -13.83 4.04 1.46
CA MET A 79 -15.11 4.16 0.77
C MET A 79 -15.98 5.09 1.60
N THR A 80 -16.17 6.29 1.11
CA THR A 80 -17.18 7.14 1.73
C THR A 80 -18.49 6.61 1.21
N GLY A 81 -19.24 5.96 2.06
CA GLY A 81 -20.51 5.42 1.69
C GLY A 81 -21.54 6.51 1.45
N GLY A 82 -21.15 7.39 0.63
CA GLY A 82 -22.02 8.52 0.28
C GLY A 82 -23.08 8.02 -0.59
#